data_4f6d3aef8e62f63aace15f9541e8a2f4
#
_entry.id   4f6d3aef8e62f63aace15f9541e8a2f4
#
_cell.length_a   1.000
_cell.length_b   1.000
_cell.length_c   1.000
_cell.angle_alpha   90.00
_cell.angle_beta   90.00
_cell.angle_gamma   90.00
#
_symmetry.space_group_name_H-M   'P 1'
#
loop_
_entity.id
_entity.type
_entity.pdbx_description
1 polymer ?
#
loop_
_entity_poly.entity_id
_entity_poly.type
_entity_poly.pdbx_seq_one_letter_code
_entity_poly.pdbx_strand_id
1 'polypeptide(L)'
;MPEDKRGLKAPLFALSIASSVFLLDRLTKVIISNYLAQGHFVAVIPNIFHITLIFNKAAAFGLFGHNRIIFAAAAIAAIAAIVIYIFKARKGVKSSILASALGLILGGAAGNLFDRIRFGYVIDFLDLRVWPVFNIADSCITIGALILVILCIR
;
A
#
# COMPACT_ATOMS: atom_id res chain seq x y z
N MET A 1 30.20 -3.14 -25.37
CA MET A 1 28.74 -3.14 -25.65
C MET A 1 28.11 -2.20 -24.66
N PRO A 2 27.40 -1.13 -25.04
CA PRO A 2 26.75 -0.26 -24.08
C PRO A 2 25.62 -1.06 -23.43
N GLU A 3 25.69 -1.25 -22.11
CA GLU A 3 24.61 -1.85 -21.31
C GLU A 3 23.32 -1.12 -21.61
N ASP A 4 22.26 -1.88 -21.86
CA ASP A 4 20.95 -1.37 -22.25
C ASP A 4 20.32 -0.54 -21.12
N LYS A 5 20.64 0.76 -21.10
CA LYS A 5 20.09 1.74 -20.17
C LYS A 5 18.54 1.77 -20.17
N ARG A 6 17.89 1.19 -21.18
CA ARG A 6 16.43 1.06 -21.27
C ARG A 6 15.88 0.02 -20.29
N GLY A 7 16.63 -1.04 -19.97
CA GLY A 7 16.20 -2.08 -19.05
C GLY A 7 16.08 -1.64 -17.57
N LEU A 8 16.70 -0.53 -17.19
CA LEU A 8 16.68 -0.02 -15.80
C LEU A 8 15.61 1.06 -15.54
N LYS A 9 15.08 1.70 -16.61
CA LYS A 9 14.13 2.82 -16.42
C LYS A 9 12.82 2.40 -15.76
N ALA A 10 12.24 1.29 -16.16
CA ALA A 10 10.97 0.82 -15.60
C ALA A 10 11.10 0.34 -14.14
N PRO A 11 12.13 -0.44 -13.74
CA PRO A 11 12.40 -0.72 -12.33
C PRO A 11 12.59 0.53 -11.48
N LEU A 12 13.40 1.49 -11.92
CA LEU A 12 13.62 2.74 -11.20
C LEU A 12 12.33 3.55 -11.06
N PHE A 13 11.50 3.58 -12.10
CA PHE A 13 10.21 4.26 -12.07
C PHE A 13 9.23 3.58 -11.09
N ALA A 14 9.14 2.26 -11.08
CA ALA A 14 8.33 1.53 -10.11
C ALA A 14 8.81 1.78 -8.68
N LEU A 15 10.12 1.76 -8.44
CA LEU A 15 10.70 2.03 -7.12
C LEU A 15 10.50 3.48 -6.67
N SER A 16 10.54 4.46 -7.58
CA SER A 16 10.26 5.85 -7.23
C SER A 16 8.81 6.03 -6.78
N ILE A 17 7.84 5.40 -7.47
CA ILE A 17 6.44 5.38 -7.05
C ILE A 17 6.29 4.69 -5.69
N ALA A 18 6.92 3.53 -5.51
CA ALA A 18 6.85 2.79 -4.24
C ALA A 18 7.39 3.63 -3.07
N SER A 19 8.52 4.31 -3.26
CA SER A 19 9.09 5.21 -2.25
C SER A 19 8.16 6.38 -1.94
N SER A 20 7.57 7.00 -2.96
CA SER A 20 6.63 8.12 -2.78
C SER A 20 5.38 7.69 -2.01
N VAL A 21 4.80 6.53 -2.36
CA VAL A 21 3.64 5.96 -1.65
C VAL A 21 3.99 5.64 -0.21
N PHE A 22 5.11 4.97 0.04
CA PHE A 22 5.58 4.67 1.39
C PHE A 22 5.73 5.93 2.24
N LEU A 23 6.40 6.96 1.71
CA LEU A 23 6.62 8.21 2.42
C LEU A 23 5.31 8.95 2.69
N LEU A 24 4.40 9.00 1.71
CA LEU A 24 3.10 9.64 1.87
C LEU A 24 2.25 8.91 2.93
N ASP A 25 2.22 7.57 2.89
CA ASP A 25 1.53 6.76 3.89
C ASP A 25 2.11 7.01 5.30
N ARG A 26 3.44 7.02 5.44
CA ARG A 26 4.10 7.31 6.73
C ARG A 26 3.79 8.71 7.24
N LEU A 27 3.90 9.71 6.37
CA LEU A 27 3.65 11.10 6.73
C LEU A 27 2.21 11.31 7.19
N THR A 28 1.24 10.82 6.43
CA THR A 28 -0.19 10.96 6.78
C THR A 28 -0.52 10.25 8.09
N LYS A 29 -0.03 9.03 8.31
CA LYS A 29 -0.23 8.29 9.56
C LYS A 29 0.38 9.01 10.78
N VAL A 30 1.58 9.56 10.63
CA VAL A 30 2.22 10.35 11.71
C VAL A 30 1.41 11.60 12.02
N ILE A 31 1.02 12.36 11.00
CA ILE A 31 0.21 13.57 11.17
C ILE A 31 -1.09 13.22 11.92
N ILE A 32 -1.87 12.27 11.41
CA ILE A 32 -3.17 11.93 12.00
C ILE A 32 -3.02 11.42 13.44
N SER A 33 -2.03 10.58 13.71
CA SER A 33 -1.77 10.05 15.06
C SER A 33 -1.33 11.12 16.06
N ASN A 34 -0.78 12.24 15.60
CA ASN A 34 -0.41 13.36 16.47
C ASN A 34 -1.59 14.30 16.78
N TYR A 35 -2.60 14.35 15.91
CA TYR A 35 -3.75 15.26 16.05
C TYR A 35 -5.01 14.59 16.59
N LEU A 36 -5.15 13.27 16.44
CA LEU A 36 -6.32 12.53 16.90
C LEU A 36 -5.95 11.47 17.93
N ALA A 37 -6.77 11.32 18.96
CA ALA A 37 -6.72 10.16 19.84
C ALA A 37 -7.43 8.96 19.20
N GLN A 38 -7.04 7.75 19.59
CA GLN A 38 -7.66 6.52 19.10
C GLN A 38 -9.18 6.52 19.31
N GLY A 39 -9.93 6.19 18.28
CA GLY A 39 -11.40 6.18 18.28
C GLY A 39 -12.05 7.55 18.06
N HIS A 40 -11.27 8.63 18.06
CA HIS A 40 -11.79 9.97 17.76
C HIS A 40 -11.83 10.21 16.26
N PHE A 41 -12.73 11.12 15.86
CA PHE A 41 -12.90 11.48 14.45
C PHE A 41 -13.14 12.97 14.24
N VAL A 42 -12.85 13.44 13.04
CA VAL A 42 -13.23 14.75 12.51
C VAL A 42 -14.09 14.50 11.28
N ALA A 43 -15.32 15.04 11.27
CA ALA A 43 -16.19 14.98 10.11
C ALA A 43 -15.71 16.00 9.07
N VAL A 44 -15.15 15.53 7.97
CA VAL A 44 -14.76 16.35 6.81
C VAL A 44 -16.02 16.66 5.98
N ILE A 45 -16.83 15.65 5.72
CA ILE A 45 -18.15 15.76 5.10
C ILE A 45 -19.13 15.00 6.01
N PRO A 46 -20.06 15.67 6.70
CA PRO A 46 -20.99 15.03 7.61
C PRO A 46 -21.68 13.82 6.98
N ASN A 47 -21.71 12.70 7.70
CA ASN A 47 -22.32 11.43 7.30
C ASN A 47 -21.73 10.73 6.06
N ILE A 48 -20.70 11.30 5.40
CA ILE A 48 -20.11 10.74 4.17
C ILE A 48 -18.64 10.40 4.36
N PHE A 49 -17.83 11.36 4.83
CA PHE A 49 -16.39 11.17 4.95
C PHE A 49 -15.84 11.79 6.23
N HIS A 50 -15.21 10.95 7.03
CA HIS A 50 -14.55 11.35 8.27
C HIS A 50 -13.06 10.96 8.22
N ILE A 51 -12.27 11.63 9.03
CA ILE A 51 -10.93 11.18 9.42
C ILE A 51 -11.07 10.59 10.82
N THR A 52 -10.94 9.27 10.95
CA THR A 52 -11.15 8.51 12.19
C THR A 52 -9.90 7.71 12.52
N LEU A 53 -9.24 7.95 13.66
CA LEU A 53 -8.03 7.20 14.01
C LEU A 53 -8.37 5.82 14.58
N ILE A 54 -7.99 4.76 13.86
CA ILE A 54 -8.16 3.36 14.27
C ILE A 54 -6.80 2.63 14.27
N PHE A 55 -6.52 1.89 15.35
CA PHE A 55 -5.39 0.95 15.41
C PHE A 55 -5.89 -0.45 15.07
N ASN A 56 -5.75 -0.82 13.81
CA ASN A 56 -6.29 -2.06 13.25
C ASN A 56 -5.33 -3.23 13.53
N LYS A 57 -5.69 -4.08 14.49
CA LYS A 57 -4.94 -5.32 14.82
C LYS A 57 -5.35 -6.50 13.96
N ALA A 58 -6.50 -6.41 13.25
CA ALA A 58 -6.99 -7.43 12.35
C ALA A 58 -6.61 -7.11 10.90
N ALA A 59 -6.70 -8.10 10.02
CA ALA A 59 -6.78 -7.81 8.60
C ALA A 59 -8.23 -7.60 8.20
N ALA A 60 -8.43 -7.14 6.96
CA ALA A 60 -9.73 -6.90 6.38
C ALA A 60 -10.73 -8.00 6.78
N PHE A 61 -11.85 -7.59 7.38
CA PHE A 61 -13.00 -8.43 7.76
C PHE A 61 -12.79 -9.45 8.89
N GLY A 62 -11.67 -9.43 9.66
CA GLY A 62 -11.49 -10.34 10.80
C GLY A 62 -11.34 -11.83 10.46
N LEU A 63 -11.22 -12.19 9.18
CA LEU A 63 -11.26 -13.56 8.65
C LEU A 63 -10.16 -14.49 9.18
N PHE A 64 -9.04 -13.97 9.66
CA PHE A 64 -7.90 -14.77 10.14
C PHE A 64 -7.51 -14.48 11.59
N GLY A 65 -8.42 -13.93 12.37
CA GLY A 65 -8.15 -13.56 13.76
C GLY A 65 -7.06 -12.48 13.89
N HIS A 66 -6.47 -12.37 15.08
CA HIS A 66 -5.44 -11.36 15.39
C HIS A 66 -4.01 -11.82 15.04
N ASN A 67 -3.83 -12.76 14.09
CA ASN A 67 -2.50 -13.31 13.80
C ASN A 67 -1.69 -12.38 12.90
N ARG A 68 -1.07 -11.37 13.51
CA ARG A 68 -0.18 -10.40 12.84
C ARG A 68 0.94 -11.04 12.01
N ILE A 69 1.38 -12.26 12.37
CA ILE A 69 2.48 -12.95 11.70
C ILE A 69 2.07 -13.40 10.31
N ILE A 70 0.86 -13.94 10.15
CA ILE A 70 0.34 -14.38 8.84
C ILE A 70 0.28 -13.19 7.87
N PHE A 71 -0.21 -12.04 8.32
CA PHE A 71 -0.31 -10.85 7.47
C PHE A 71 1.05 -10.22 7.16
N ALA A 72 1.98 -10.23 8.11
CA ALA A 72 3.34 -9.80 7.85
C ALA A 72 4.03 -10.74 6.84
N ALA A 73 3.88 -12.05 7.00
CA ALA A 73 4.43 -13.04 6.08
C ALA A 73 3.84 -12.91 4.67
N ALA A 74 2.52 -12.72 4.54
CA ALA A 74 1.86 -12.49 3.26
C ALA A 74 2.36 -11.20 2.59
N ALA A 75 2.51 -10.12 3.35
CA ALA A 75 3.05 -8.86 2.84
C ALA A 75 4.50 -9.02 2.37
N ILE A 76 5.35 -9.71 3.14
CA ILE A 76 6.74 -10.00 2.77
C ILE A 76 6.78 -10.83 1.49
N ALA A 77 5.96 -11.89 1.39
CA ALA A 77 5.90 -12.73 0.20
C ALA A 77 5.45 -11.92 -1.04
N ALA A 78 4.44 -11.07 -0.92
CA ALA A 78 3.98 -10.20 -2.00
C ALA A 78 5.07 -9.20 -2.42
N ILE A 79 5.73 -8.53 -1.47
CA ILE A 79 6.84 -7.62 -1.73
C ILE A 79 7.97 -8.35 -2.46
N ALA A 80 8.38 -9.51 -1.97
CA ALA A 80 9.44 -10.31 -2.59
C ALA A 80 9.08 -10.72 -4.02
N ALA A 81 7.85 -11.20 -4.25
CA ALA A 81 7.38 -11.58 -5.58
C ALA A 81 7.39 -10.39 -6.55
N ILE A 82 6.92 -9.21 -6.13
CA ILE A 82 6.92 -8.00 -6.95
C ILE A 82 8.35 -7.55 -7.26
N VAL A 83 9.24 -7.52 -6.27
CA VAL A 83 10.63 -7.14 -6.46
C VAL A 83 11.33 -8.09 -7.42
N ILE A 84 11.18 -9.42 -7.22
CA ILE A 84 11.73 -10.44 -8.12
C ILE A 84 11.20 -10.23 -9.56
N TYR A 85 9.88 -9.99 -9.69
CA TYR A 85 9.28 -9.75 -11.00
C TYR A 85 9.86 -8.50 -11.67
N ILE A 86 9.95 -7.38 -10.96
CA ILE A 86 10.49 -6.11 -11.49
C ILE A 86 11.93 -6.30 -12.01
N PHE A 87 12.77 -7.03 -11.28
CA PHE A 87 14.18 -7.22 -11.65
C PHE A 87 14.42 -8.34 -12.68
N LYS A 88 13.67 -9.44 -12.61
CA LYS A 88 13.80 -10.55 -13.58
C LYS A 88 13.14 -10.23 -14.91
N ALA A 89 11.99 -9.56 -14.91
CA ALA A 89 11.24 -9.21 -16.10
C ALA A 89 11.71 -7.88 -16.73
N ARG A 90 13.02 -7.56 -16.67
CA ARG A 90 13.60 -6.31 -17.21
C ARG A 90 13.12 -5.99 -18.65
N LYS A 91 12.88 -7.02 -19.48
CA LYS A 91 12.32 -6.88 -20.83
C LYS A 91 10.79 -6.90 -20.86
N GLY A 92 10.12 -7.31 -19.77
CA GLY A 92 8.66 -7.45 -19.67
C GLY A 92 7.94 -6.24 -19.10
N VAL A 93 8.58 -5.45 -18.22
CA VAL A 93 8.00 -4.20 -17.71
C VAL A 93 8.20 -3.09 -18.77
N LYS A 94 7.60 -3.29 -19.95
CA LYS A 94 7.70 -2.33 -21.05
C LYS A 94 6.74 -1.15 -20.91
N SER A 95 5.68 -1.30 -20.11
CA SER A 95 4.64 -0.30 -19.91
C SER A 95 4.87 0.48 -18.62
N SER A 96 4.84 1.80 -18.71
CA SER A 96 4.83 2.68 -17.52
C SER A 96 3.63 2.42 -16.62
N ILE A 97 2.50 2.00 -17.20
CA ILE A 97 1.27 1.64 -16.45
C ILE A 97 1.52 0.41 -15.57
N LEU A 98 2.18 -0.64 -16.08
CA LEU A 98 2.54 -1.81 -15.29
C LEU A 98 3.53 -1.45 -14.18
N ALA A 99 4.54 -0.64 -14.49
CA ALA A 99 5.50 -0.15 -13.49
C ALA A 99 4.81 0.67 -12.40
N SER A 100 3.82 1.51 -12.76
CA SER A 100 3.02 2.26 -11.79
C SER A 100 2.22 1.34 -10.88
N ALA A 101 1.51 0.35 -11.44
CA ALA A 101 0.72 -0.60 -10.68
C ALA A 101 1.58 -1.37 -9.65
N LEU A 102 2.73 -1.87 -10.10
CA LEU A 102 3.67 -2.59 -9.22
C LEU A 102 4.25 -1.68 -8.14
N GLY A 103 4.58 -0.43 -8.49
CA GLY A 103 5.07 0.57 -7.53
C GLY A 103 4.03 0.93 -6.47
N LEU A 104 2.76 1.12 -6.86
CA LEU A 104 1.65 1.38 -5.94
C LEU A 104 1.47 0.24 -4.93
N ILE A 105 1.42 -1.00 -5.41
CA ILE A 105 1.27 -2.18 -4.54
C ILE A 105 2.48 -2.33 -3.63
N LEU A 106 3.69 -2.19 -4.17
CA LEU A 106 4.92 -2.35 -3.40
C LEU A 106 5.02 -1.32 -2.28
N GLY A 107 4.77 -0.03 -2.57
CA GLY A 107 4.82 1.04 -1.58
C GLY A 107 3.76 0.90 -0.50
N GLY A 108 2.52 0.57 -0.89
CA GLY A 108 1.43 0.34 0.05
C GLY A 108 1.69 -0.89 0.94
N ALA A 109 2.12 -2.01 0.35
CA ALA A 109 2.46 -3.21 1.12
C ALA A 109 3.60 -2.94 2.11
N ALA A 110 4.63 -2.19 1.72
CA ALA A 110 5.73 -1.79 2.58
C ALA A 110 5.25 -0.88 3.73
N GLY A 111 4.34 0.06 3.48
CA GLY A 111 3.75 0.94 4.49
C GLY A 111 3.00 0.17 5.58
N ASN A 112 2.11 -0.72 5.18
CA ASN A 112 1.35 -1.55 6.12
C ASN A 112 2.21 -2.63 6.81
N LEU A 113 3.25 -3.12 6.16
CA LEU A 113 4.22 -4.03 6.78
C LEU A 113 5.05 -3.31 7.85
N PHE A 114 5.50 -2.08 7.57
CA PHE A 114 6.21 -1.26 8.55
C PHE A 114 5.39 -1.09 9.83
N ASP A 115 4.09 -0.76 9.71
CA ASP A 115 3.20 -0.62 10.86
C ASP A 115 3.13 -1.90 11.69
N ARG A 116 2.93 -3.04 11.03
CA ARG A 116 2.83 -4.34 11.70
C ARG A 116 4.10 -4.71 12.45
N ILE A 117 5.27 -4.45 11.85
CA ILE A 117 6.57 -4.74 12.48
C ILE A 117 6.81 -3.77 13.65
N ARG A 118 6.55 -2.47 13.46
CA ARG A 118 6.91 -1.43 14.42
C ARG A 118 5.94 -1.35 15.60
N PHE A 119 4.63 -1.48 15.32
CA PHE A 119 3.57 -1.20 16.29
C PHE A 119 2.73 -2.45 16.61
N GLY A 120 2.73 -3.47 15.76
CA GLY A 120 1.88 -4.66 15.89
C GLY A 120 0.45 -4.48 15.39
N TYR A 121 0.12 -3.33 14.82
CA TYR A 121 -1.16 -2.99 14.20
C TYR A 121 -0.93 -2.08 12.99
N VAL A 122 -1.96 -1.87 12.19
CA VAL A 122 -1.96 -0.90 11.09
C VAL A 122 -2.72 0.35 11.54
N ILE A 123 -2.22 1.53 11.17
CA ILE A 123 -2.88 2.80 11.42
C ILE A 123 -3.81 3.11 10.25
N ASP A 124 -5.14 3.13 10.52
CA ASP A 124 -6.18 3.42 9.54
C ASP A 124 -6.89 4.72 9.93
N PHE A 125 -7.31 5.52 8.92
CA PHE A 125 -7.88 6.83 9.21
C PHE A 125 -8.87 7.38 8.16
N LEU A 126 -9.00 6.78 6.98
CA LEU A 126 -9.97 7.16 5.96
C LEU A 126 -11.28 6.42 6.22
N ASP A 127 -12.34 7.14 6.61
CA ASP A 127 -13.61 6.59 7.01
C ASP A 127 -14.74 7.09 6.10
N LEU A 128 -15.21 6.23 5.21
CA LEU A 128 -16.33 6.49 4.30
C LEU A 128 -17.70 6.16 4.90
N ARG A 129 -17.77 5.80 6.17
CA ARG A 129 -18.99 5.44 6.93
C ARG A 129 -19.72 4.18 6.48
N VAL A 130 -19.58 3.79 5.22
CA VAL A 130 -20.18 2.60 4.60
C VAL A 130 -19.16 1.49 4.31
N TRP A 131 -17.88 1.75 4.61
CA TRP A 131 -16.75 0.85 4.39
C TRP A 131 -15.87 0.82 5.64
N PRO A 132 -15.18 -0.30 5.93
CA PRO A 132 -14.18 -0.32 7.00
C PRO A 132 -13.16 0.81 6.83
N VAL A 133 -12.71 1.40 7.94
CA VAL A 133 -11.68 2.46 7.91
C VAL A 133 -10.40 1.89 7.30
N PHE A 134 -9.75 2.65 6.43
CA PHE A 134 -8.56 2.26 5.67
C PHE A 134 -7.54 3.42 5.63
N ASN A 135 -6.43 3.25 4.89
CA ASN A 135 -5.35 4.22 4.81
C ASN A 135 -4.87 4.44 3.37
N ILE A 136 -3.84 5.28 3.20
CA ILE A 136 -3.24 5.55 1.88
C ILE A 136 -2.61 4.30 1.27
N ALA A 137 -1.96 3.46 2.08
CA ALA A 137 -1.36 2.21 1.60
C ALA A 137 -2.42 1.28 1.01
N ASP A 138 -3.57 1.10 1.68
CA ASP A 138 -4.67 0.26 1.20
C ASP A 138 -5.27 0.80 -0.11
N SER A 139 -5.42 2.12 -0.21
CA SER A 139 -5.87 2.80 -1.44
C SER A 139 -4.92 2.50 -2.60
N CYS A 140 -3.62 2.63 -2.37
CA CYS A 140 -2.60 2.37 -3.41
C CYS A 140 -2.54 0.90 -3.80
N ILE A 141 -2.63 -0.04 -2.85
CA ILE A 141 -2.72 -1.48 -3.13
C ILE A 141 -3.93 -1.78 -4.00
N THR A 142 -5.10 -1.24 -3.64
CA THR A 142 -6.36 -1.47 -4.37
C THR A 142 -6.28 -0.92 -5.79
N ILE A 143 -5.82 0.32 -5.96
CA ILE A 143 -5.67 0.94 -7.29
C ILE A 143 -4.67 0.15 -8.14
N GLY A 144 -3.52 -0.21 -7.57
CA GLY A 144 -2.51 -0.99 -8.27
C GLY A 144 -3.02 -2.36 -8.69
N ALA A 145 -3.77 -3.06 -7.82
CA ALA A 145 -4.39 -4.34 -8.13
C ALA A 145 -5.44 -4.22 -9.25
N LEU A 146 -6.28 -3.19 -9.22
CA LEU A 146 -7.26 -2.92 -10.28
C LEU A 146 -6.57 -2.67 -11.62
N ILE A 147 -5.49 -1.90 -11.66
CA ILE A 147 -4.71 -1.69 -12.87
C ILE A 147 -4.15 -3.02 -13.41
N LEU A 148 -3.62 -3.89 -12.54
CA LEU A 148 -3.12 -5.21 -12.96
C LEU A 148 -4.24 -6.07 -13.55
N VAL A 149 -5.41 -6.11 -12.91
CA VAL A 149 -6.58 -6.85 -13.43
C VAL A 149 -6.97 -6.34 -14.81
N ILE A 150 -7.06 -5.02 -15.00
CA ILE A 150 -7.39 -4.44 -16.31
C ILE A 150 -6.34 -4.80 -17.38
N LEU A 151 -5.04 -4.83 -17.01
CA LEU A 151 -3.98 -5.22 -17.93
C LEU A 151 -3.99 -6.72 -18.27
N CYS A 152 -4.52 -7.58 -17.39
CA CYS A 152 -4.63 -9.02 -17.65
C CYS A 152 -5.84 -9.41 -18.52
N ILE A 153 -6.89 -8.57 -18.58
CA ILE A 153 -8.11 -8.83 -19.35
C ILE A 153 -7.97 -8.32 -20.81
N ARG A 154 -6.98 -7.46 -21.09
CA ARG A 154 -6.69 -6.94 -22.43
C ARG A 154 -5.76 -7.85 -23.22
#